data_1709035a6bdf55cb79ede9f48b78fdb6
#
_entry.id   1709035a6bdf55cb79ede9f48b78fdb6
#
_cell.length_a   1.000
_cell.length_b   1.000
_cell.length_c   1.000
_cell.angle_alpha   90.00
_cell.angle_beta   90.00
_cell.angle_gamma   90.00
#
_symmetry.space_group_name_H-M   'P 1'
#
loop_
_entity.id
_entity.type
_entity.pdbx_description
1 polymer ?
#
loop_
_entity_poly.entity_id
_entity_poly.type
_entity_poly.pdbx_seq_one_letter_code
_entity_poly.pdbx_strand_id
1 'polypeptide(L)'
;MGRFLKKVETVGGPNALALQIPTSTTAAGPEQIDDGMIRWNTSTQRVEFWYETQWLTVAKVGSVQITTDEFTGDNATTTFTMSQAESDANAVIVQIGGVYQQPNVNYTMNGSTTITFTSAPPAPGVNPNKVVVVHNINSTDSVYD
;
A
#
# COMPACT_ATOMS: atom_id res chain seq x y z
N MET A 1 -4.72 -22.18 -33.78
CA MET A 1 -4.02 -21.21 -34.64
C MET A 1 -3.88 -19.91 -33.84
N GLY A 2 -2.71 -19.69 -33.26
CA GLY A 2 -2.49 -18.57 -32.35
C GLY A 2 -2.57 -17.22 -33.10
N ARG A 3 -3.46 -16.35 -32.67
CA ARG A 3 -3.46 -14.96 -33.09
C ARG A 3 -2.42 -14.20 -32.24
N PHE A 4 -1.20 -14.24 -32.66
CA PHE A 4 -0.20 -13.33 -32.14
C PHE A 4 -0.55 -11.89 -32.57
N LEU A 5 -0.38 -10.96 -31.66
CA LEU A 5 -0.44 -9.50 -31.77
C LEU A 5 -0.68 -9.01 -33.21
N LYS A 6 -1.92 -8.72 -33.58
CA LYS A 6 -2.27 -8.25 -34.92
C LYS A 6 -1.72 -6.86 -35.23
N LYS A 7 -1.30 -6.11 -34.21
CA LYS A 7 -0.72 -4.77 -34.37
C LYS A 7 0.06 -4.36 -33.12
N VAL A 8 1.38 -4.45 -33.20
CA VAL A 8 2.26 -3.70 -32.30
C VAL A 8 2.53 -2.39 -33.02
N GLU A 9 1.89 -1.31 -32.58
CA GLU A 9 2.22 0.01 -33.06
C GLU A 9 3.42 0.53 -32.28
N THR A 10 4.52 0.71 -32.98
CA THR A 10 5.64 1.50 -32.45
C THR A 10 5.30 2.98 -32.66
N VAL A 11 5.16 3.71 -31.57
CA VAL A 11 4.88 5.15 -31.62
C VAL A 11 6.19 5.90 -31.79
N GLY A 12 6.31 6.59 -32.94
CA GLY A 12 7.44 7.47 -33.24
C GLY A 12 8.24 7.05 -34.48
N GLY A 13 9.06 7.96 -34.99
CA GLY A 13 9.91 7.77 -36.16
C GLY A 13 11.04 6.77 -35.93
N PRO A 14 12.07 6.73 -36.82
CA PRO A 14 13.09 5.69 -36.85
C PRO A 14 13.95 5.52 -35.57
N ASN A 15 13.75 6.36 -34.58
CA ASN A 15 14.37 6.28 -33.24
C ASN A 15 13.38 6.07 -32.08
N ALA A 16 12.18 5.60 -32.36
CA ALA A 16 11.21 5.34 -31.28
C ALA A 16 11.67 4.18 -30.40
N LEU A 17 11.96 4.48 -29.15
CA LEU A 17 12.37 3.51 -28.11
C LEU A 17 11.22 3.09 -27.21
N ALA A 18 9.94 3.32 -27.63
CA ALA A 18 8.77 3.04 -26.83
C ALA A 18 7.79 2.10 -27.54
N LEU A 19 7.22 1.17 -26.80
CA LEU A 19 6.10 0.33 -27.21
C LEU A 19 4.81 0.89 -26.57
N GLN A 20 3.80 1.16 -27.39
CA GLN A 20 2.48 1.50 -26.88
C GLN A 20 1.71 0.21 -26.56
N ILE A 21 1.33 0.06 -25.29
CA ILE A 21 0.48 -1.04 -24.86
C ILE A 21 -1.00 -0.72 -25.10
N PRO A 22 -1.87 -1.73 -25.33
CA PRO A 22 -3.30 -1.53 -25.47
C PRO A 22 -3.90 -0.79 -24.28
N THR A 23 -4.87 0.08 -24.54
CA THR A 23 -5.57 0.85 -23.50
C THR A 23 -7.03 0.39 -23.39
N SER A 24 -7.54 0.31 -22.16
CA SER A 24 -8.96 0.06 -21.88
C SER A 24 -9.36 0.64 -20.53
N THR A 25 -10.68 0.73 -20.28
CA THR A 25 -11.20 1.09 -18.95
C THR A 25 -11.41 -0.17 -18.09
N THR A 26 -11.68 0.02 -16.80
CA THR A 26 -12.08 -1.10 -15.92
C THR A 26 -13.32 -1.83 -16.43
N ALA A 27 -14.30 -1.09 -16.95
CA ALA A 27 -15.59 -1.63 -17.41
C ALA A 27 -15.55 -2.21 -18.84
N ALA A 28 -14.61 -1.74 -19.69
CA ALA A 28 -14.48 -2.15 -21.08
C ALA A 28 -13.16 -2.90 -21.29
N GLY A 29 -13.14 -4.16 -20.89
CA GLY A 29 -12.03 -5.06 -21.17
C GLY A 29 -12.08 -5.61 -22.61
N PRO A 30 -11.03 -6.30 -23.07
CA PRO A 30 -11.04 -7.03 -24.35
C PRO A 30 -12.09 -8.14 -24.33
N GLU A 31 -12.68 -8.45 -25.50
CA GLU A 31 -13.69 -9.51 -25.63
C GLU A 31 -13.16 -10.91 -25.35
N GLN A 32 -11.87 -11.13 -25.57
CA GLN A 32 -11.17 -12.35 -25.22
C GLN A 32 -10.00 -12.00 -24.32
N ILE A 33 -9.93 -12.66 -23.19
CA ILE A 33 -8.92 -12.42 -22.16
C ILE A 33 -8.16 -13.73 -21.94
N ASP A 34 -6.85 -13.70 -22.16
CA ASP A 34 -5.93 -14.80 -21.92
C ASP A 34 -4.86 -14.40 -20.91
N ASP A 35 -4.35 -15.35 -20.16
CA ASP A 35 -3.29 -15.16 -19.20
C ASP A 35 -2.04 -14.53 -19.86
N GLY A 36 -1.46 -13.56 -19.17
CA GLY A 36 -0.31 -12.81 -19.65
C GLY A 36 -0.64 -11.62 -20.54
N MET A 37 -1.91 -11.31 -20.81
CA MET A 37 -2.27 -10.06 -21.47
C MET A 37 -1.91 -8.85 -20.61
N ILE A 38 -1.40 -7.80 -21.26
CA ILE A 38 -1.02 -6.54 -20.61
C ILE A 38 -1.87 -5.41 -21.20
N ARG A 39 -2.32 -4.50 -20.33
CA ARG A 39 -3.04 -3.27 -20.73
C ARG A 39 -2.63 -2.06 -19.90
N TRP A 40 -2.89 -0.87 -20.42
CA TRP A 40 -3.01 0.35 -19.65
C TRP A 40 -4.49 0.57 -19.30
N ASN A 41 -4.83 0.51 -18.02
CA ASN A 41 -6.18 0.83 -17.55
C ASN A 41 -6.33 2.34 -17.37
N THR A 42 -7.15 2.97 -18.22
CA THR A 42 -7.35 4.43 -18.20
C THR A 42 -8.19 4.91 -17.02
N SER A 43 -9.00 4.04 -16.40
CA SER A 43 -9.78 4.39 -15.21
C SER A 43 -8.91 4.44 -13.95
N THR A 44 -7.99 3.47 -13.80
CA THR A 44 -7.10 3.38 -12.64
C THR A 44 -5.75 4.05 -12.88
N GLN A 45 -5.43 4.39 -14.14
CA GLN A 45 -4.14 4.93 -14.59
C GLN A 45 -2.96 4.00 -14.22
N ARG A 46 -3.12 2.70 -14.47
CA ARG A 46 -2.15 1.67 -14.13
C ARG A 46 -1.91 0.72 -15.29
N VAL A 47 -0.70 0.16 -15.33
CA VAL A 47 -0.40 -1.01 -16.15
C VAL A 47 -0.90 -2.24 -15.42
N GLU A 48 -1.68 -3.06 -16.10
CA GLU A 48 -2.25 -4.27 -15.54
C GLU A 48 -1.92 -5.45 -16.45
N PHE A 49 -1.80 -6.64 -15.86
CA PHE A 49 -1.73 -7.90 -16.57
C PHE A 49 -2.84 -8.83 -16.11
N TRP A 50 -3.32 -9.67 -17.03
CA TRP A 50 -4.33 -10.66 -16.70
C TRP A 50 -3.68 -11.95 -16.18
N TYR A 51 -4.20 -12.44 -15.08
CA TYR A 51 -3.82 -13.73 -14.51
C TYR A 51 -5.03 -14.42 -13.92
N GLU A 52 -5.25 -15.68 -14.35
CA GLU A 52 -6.40 -16.50 -13.97
C GLU A 52 -7.74 -15.82 -14.26
N THR A 53 -8.31 -15.10 -13.33
CA THR A 53 -9.67 -14.54 -13.41
C THR A 53 -9.70 -13.03 -13.20
N GLN A 54 -8.55 -12.35 -13.11
CA GLN A 54 -8.51 -10.94 -12.73
C GLN A 54 -7.35 -10.16 -13.37
N TRP A 55 -7.54 -8.85 -13.45
CA TRP A 55 -6.49 -7.92 -13.81
C TRP A 55 -5.67 -7.56 -12.57
N LEU A 56 -4.40 -7.84 -12.61
CA LEU A 56 -3.43 -7.52 -11.55
C LEU A 56 -2.59 -6.31 -11.96
N THR A 57 -2.39 -5.36 -11.06
CA THR A 57 -1.54 -4.20 -11.32
C THR A 57 -0.07 -4.60 -11.33
N VAL A 58 0.67 -4.18 -12.38
CA VAL A 58 2.13 -4.36 -12.51
C VAL A 58 2.82 -3.35 -11.66
N ALA A 59 2.85 -3.07 -10.58
CA ALA A 59 3.49 -2.04 -9.78
C ALA A 59 3.02 -0.61 -10.07
N LYS A 60 2.70 0.10 -9.05
CA LYS A 60 2.51 1.55 -9.08
C LYS A 60 3.89 2.20 -8.88
N VAL A 61 4.34 2.93 -9.88
CA VAL A 61 5.41 3.89 -9.66
C VAL A 61 4.81 5.05 -8.87
N GLY A 62 4.73 4.91 -7.58
CA GLY A 62 4.30 5.94 -6.66
C GLY A 62 5.26 5.92 -5.48
N SER A 63 5.68 7.07 -5.02
CA SER A 63 6.40 7.15 -3.76
C SER A 63 5.48 6.67 -2.65
N VAL A 64 5.81 5.55 -2.05
CA VAL A 64 5.30 5.23 -0.73
C VAL A 64 5.81 6.29 0.21
N GLN A 65 4.93 7.13 0.64
CA GLN A 65 5.29 8.14 1.61
C GLN A 65 5.18 7.50 2.98
N ILE A 66 6.32 7.19 3.59
CA ILE A 66 6.37 6.83 5.00
C ILE A 66 5.89 8.05 5.79
N THR A 67 4.87 7.86 6.60
CA THR A 67 4.32 8.88 7.50
C THR A 67 4.47 8.44 8.94
N THR A 68 4.44 9.39 9.86
CA THR A 68 4.54 9.12 11.29
C THR A 68 3.47 9.85 12.05
N ASP A 69 2.85 9.16 13.02
CA ASP A 69 2.05 9.77 14.07
C ASP A 69 2.86 9.83 15.37
N GLU A 70 2.73 10.91 16.10
CA GLU A 70 3.36 11.09 17.40
C GLU A 70 2.32 11.38 18.47
N PHE A 71 2.41 10.66 19.58
CA PHE A 71 1.57 10.86 20.76
C PHE A 71 2.42 11.05 22.00
N THR A 72 1.84 11.66 23.01
CA THR A 72 2.48 11.82 24.33
C THR A 72 1.80 10.86 25.31
N GLY A 73 2.57 9.99 25.95
CA GLY A 73 2.08 9.16 27.03
C GLY A 73 1.72 9.98 28.27
N ASP A 74 0.83 9.47 29.10
CA ASP A 74 0.35 10.13 30.32
C ASP A 74 0.23 9.18 31.53
N ASN A 75 0.75 7.96 31.42
CA ASN A 75 0.60 6.84 32.40
C ASN A 75 -0.85 6.33 32.59
N ALA A 76 -1.80 6.80 31.81
CA ALA A 76 -3.21 6.46 31.98
C ALA A 76 -3.89 6.06 30.67
N THR A 77 -3.66 6.79 29.61
CA THR A 77 -4.28 6.56 28.29
C THR A 77 -3.60 5.39 27.59
N THR A 78 -4.39 4.38 27.21
CA THR A 78 -3.90 3.23 26.45
C THR A 78 -4.30 3.28 24.98
N THR A 79 -5.25 4.10 24.58
CA THR A 79 -5.82 4.13 23.24
C THR A 79 -5.58 5.47 22.57
N PHE A 80 -5.02 5.45 21.35
CA PHE A 80 -4.71 6.63 20.56
C PHE A 80 -5.31 6.52 19.16
N THR A 81 -5.69 7.65 18.57
CA THR A 81 -6.22 7.72 17.21
C THR A 81 -5.13 8.16 16.25
N MET A 82 -4.82 7.30 15.30
CA MET A 82 -3.83 7.52 14.24
C MET A 82 -4.43 8.32 13.08
N SER A 83 -3.58 8.94 12.28
CA SER A 83 -3.98 9.74 11.10
C SER A 83 -4.55 8.87 9.97
N GLN A 84 -4.21 7.58 9.93
CA GLN A 84 -4.69 6.64 8.91
C GLN A 84 -5.01 5.28 9.53
N ALA A 85 -5.92 4.55 8.83
CA ALA A 85 -6.29 3.20 9.22
C ALA A 85 -5.21 2.20 8.79
N GLU A 86 -4.94 1.23 9.65
CA GLU A 86 -4.03 0.14 9.37
C GLU A 86 -4.75 -1.21 9.51
N SER A 87 -4.41 -2.14 8.62
CA SER A 87 -5.10 -3.43 8.56
C SER A 87 -4.84 -4.29 9.79
N ASP A 88 -3.63 -4.23 10.32
CA ASP A 88 -3.24 -4.99 11.50
C ASP A 88 -2.00 -4.40 12.19
N ALA A 89 -1.70 -4.90 13.40
CA ALA A 89 -0.58 -4.43 14.20
C ALA A 89 0.80 -4.67 13.58
N ASN A 90 0.93 -5.61 12.62
CA ASN A 90 2.20 -5.87 11.92
C ASN A 90 2.46 -4.91 10.74
N ALA A 91 1.46 -4.10 10.38
CA ALA A 91 1.57 -3.15 9.27
C ALA A 91 2.33 -1.87 9.64
N VAL A 92 2.70 -1.67 10.90
CA VAL A 92 3.37 -0.48 11.40
C VAL A 92 4.58 -0.82 12.27
N ILE A 93 5.47 0.17 12.45
CA ILE A 93 6.51 0.11 13.48
C ILE A 93 6.14 1.09 14.59
N VAL A 94 6.09 0.61 15.82
CA VAL A 94 5.76 1.41 16.99
C VAL A 94 6.96 1.49 17.93
N GLN A 95 7.23 2.69 18.42
CA GLN A 95 8.28 2.95 19.40
C GLN A 95 7.74 3.83 20.54
N ILE A 96 8.22 3.58 21.75
CA ILE A 96 7.99 4.45 22.92
C ILE A 96 9.33 4.85 23.48
N GLY A 97 9.64 6.15 23.46
CA GLY A 97 10.95 6.64 23.90
C GLY A 97 12.12 6.05 23.12
N GLY A 98 11.94 5.68 21.86
CA GLY A 98 12.93 5.04 21.00
C GLY A 98 13.02 3.51 21.18
N VAL A 99 12.24 2.90 22.07
CA VAL A 99 12.19 1.46 22.29
C VAL A 99 11.08 0.84 21.44
N TYR A 100 11.43 -0.12 20.61
CA TYR A 100 10.47 -0.87 19.77
C TYR A 100 9.42 -1.59 20.61
N GLN A 101 8.20 -1.54 20.15
CA GLN A 101 7.06 -2.24 20.74
C GLN A 101 6.65 -3.41 19.85
N GLN A 102 6.47 -4.59 20.45
CA GLN A 102 6.12 -5.80 19.71
C GLN A 102 4.62 -5.81 19.40
N PRO A 103 4.24 -5.97 18.09
CA PRO A 103 2.83 -6.08 17.69
C PRO A 103 2.15 -7.29 18.35
N ASN A 104 0.87 -7.14 18.66
CA ASN A 104 0.03 -8.16 19.30
C ASN A 104 0.49 -8.60 20.70
N VAL A 105 1.55 -7.99 21.25
CA VAL A 105 2.05 -8.19 22.62
C VAL A 105 1.96 -6.89 23.41
N ASN A 106 2.57 -5.83 22.91
CA ASN A 106 2.58 -4.53 23.58
C ASN A 106 1.42 -3.62 23.13
N TYR A 107 0.88 -3.86 21.93
CA TYR A 107 -0.26 -3.13 21.38
C TYR A 107 -1.04 -4.00 20.40
N THR A 108 -2.28 -3.60 20.13
CA THR A 108 -3.17 -4.20 19.15
C THR A 108 -3.79 -3.14 18.26
N MET A 109 -4.21 -3.56 17.06
CA MET A 109 -5.01 -2.78 16.10
C MET A 109 -6.10 -3.68 15.53
N ASN A 110 -7.27 -3.11 15.22
CA ASN A 110 -8.43 -3.86 14.74
C ASN A 110 -8.90 -3.32 13.38
N GLY A 111 -7.99 -3.13 12.43
CA GLY A 111 -8.33 -2.66 11.09
C GLY A 111 -8.91 -1.24 11.05
N SER A 112 -8.55 -0.40 12.02
CA SER A 112 -9.05 0.97 12.16
C SER A 112 -7.93 1.97 12.39
N THR A 113 -8.29 3.23 12.57
CA THR A 113 -7.35 4.29 12.98
C THR A 113 -6.95 4.20 14.46
N THR A 114 -7.36 3.14 15.17
CA THR A 114 -7.14 3.05 16.63
C THR A 114 -6.03 2.05 16.95
N ILE A 115 -5.02 2.51 17.70
CA ILE A 115 -4.01 1.68 18.34
C ILE A 115 -4.30 1.61 19.84
N THR A 116 -4.26 0.40 20.42
CA THR A 116 -4.49 0.16 21.84
C THR A 116 -3.28 -0.55 22.45
N PHE A 117 -2.65 0.07 23.43
CA PHE A 117 -1.53 -0.50 24.18
C PHE A 117 -2.01 -1.37 25.33
N THR A 118 -1.29 -2.45 25.62
CA THR A 118 -1.53 -3.32 26.78
C THR A 118 -1.24 -2.62 28.11
N SER A 119 -0.34 -1.65 28.12
CA SER A 119 -0.04 -0.80 29.26
C SER A 119 0.06 0.65 28.80
N ALA A 120 -0.43 1.59 29.58
CA ALA A 120 -0.38 3.00 29.23
C ALA A 120 1.06 3.46 29.02
N PRO A 121 1.38 4.12 27.89
CA PRO A 121 2.67 4.72 27.68
C PRO A 121 3.02 5.73 28.78
N PRO A 122 4.28 5.74 29.25
CA PRO A 122 4.67 6.57 30.36
C PRO A 122 4.60 8.07 30.00
N ALA A 123 4.25 8.88 30.99
CA ALA A 123 4.31 10.34 30.87
C ALA A 123 5.77 10.78 30.60
N PRO A 124 5.97 11.89 29.86
CA PRO A 124 7.30 12.39 29.58
C PRO A 124 8.01 12.78 30.89
N GLY A 125 9.20 12.16 31.08
CA GLY A 125 10.15 12.57 32.11
C GLY A 125 11.09 13.67 31.61
N VAL A 126 12.38 13.55 31.94
CA VAL A 126 13.43 14.45 31.45
C VAL A 126 13.62 14.34 29.92
N ASN A 127 13.38 13.16 29.35
CA ASN A 127 13.27 12.95 27.91
C ASN A 127 11.80 12.71 27.53
N PRO A 128 11.29 13.38 26.49
CA PRO A 128 9.91 13.15 26.05
C PRO A 128 9.75 11.70 25.60
N ASN A 129 9.03 10.88 26.39
CA ASN A 129 8.63 9.55 26.01
C ASN A 129 7.50 9.64 24.99
N LYS A 130 7.85 9.99 23.76
CA LYS A 130 6.91 10.00 22.66
C LYS A 130 6.59 8.59 22.22
N VAL A 131 5.32 8.34 21.96
CA VAL A 131 4.86 7.22 21.17
C VAL A 131 4.98 7.63 19.72
N VAL A 132 5.71 6.88 18.92
CA VAL A 132 5.88 7.11 17.48
C VAL A 132 5.35 5.91 16.75
N VAL A 133 4.43 6.11 15.82
CA VAL A 133 3.88 5.09 14.93
C VAL A 133 4.32 5.42 13.51
N VAL A 134 5.06 4.51 12.88
CA VAL A 134 5.54 4.65 11.51
C VAL A 134 4.64 3.84 10.59
N HIS A 135 4.02 4.52 9.64
CA HIS A 135 3.03 3.99 8.70
C HIS A 135 3.62 3.73 7.31
N ASN A 136 2.88 2.98 6.49
CA ASN A 136 3.18 2.72 5.08
C ASN A 136 4.49 1.94 4.86
N ILE A 137 4.97 1.21 5.85
CA ILE A 137 6.13 0.34 5.70
C ILE A 137 5.81 -0.91 4.86
N ASN A 138 4.51 -1.25 4.77
CA ASN A 138 3.98 -2.38 4.00
C ASN A 138 3.11 -1.89 2.84
N SER A 139 3.58 -0.91 2.09
CA SER A 139 2.82 -0.42 0.94
C SER A 139 3.06 -1.27 -0.30
N THR A 140 2.80 -2.52 -0.22
CA THR A 140 2.26 -3.22 -1.37
C THR A 140 0.78 -2.85 -1.41
N ASP A 141 0.39 -2.05 -2.39
CA ASP A 141 -1.01 -1.91 -2.79
C ASP A 141 -1.56 -3.34 -2.80
N SER A 142 -2.47 -3.67 -1.89
CA SER A 142 -2.93 -5.05 -1.75
C SER A 142 -3.60 -5.43 -3.06
N VAL A 143 -3.02 -6.38 -3.74
CA VAL A 143 -3.52 -6.91 -5.01
C VAL A 143 -4.79 -7.76 -4.77
N TYR A 144 -5.18 -7.88 -3.53
CA TYR A 144 -6.31 -8.68 -3.07
C TYR A 144 -7.28 -7.84 -2.23
N ASP A 145 -8.09 -7.04 -2.90
CA ASP A 145 -9.37 -6.55 -2.41
C ASP A 145 -10.49 -7.07 -3.30
#